data_5069f610bcf90e10deb02e5d77d087e7
#
_entry.id   5069f610bcf90e10deb02e5d77d087e7
#
_cell.length_a   1.000
_cell.length_b   1.000
_cell.length_c   1.000
_cell.angle_alpha   90.00
_cell.angle_beta   90.00
_cell.angle_gamma   90.00
#
_symmetry.space_group_name_H-M   'P 1'
#
loop_
_entity.id
_entity.type
_entity.pdbx_description
1 polymer ?
#
loop_
_entity_poly.entity_id
_entity_poly.type
_entity_poly.pdbx_seq_one_letter_code
_entity_poly.pdbx_strand_id
1 'polypeptide(L)'
;MKSLGENKYQLELMTLRFLTIQLAPTIDVLMWTDIDSNGNPTFKLESVGYDPNVQVLPGMGVDAKALGIHIDVVGELEMASNGRGLSGRIGFVSSGKLLPPMILVPQSAIKVATGIINKTVSDFAVRSFEKGAQEEFRAFISK
;
A
#
# COMPACT_ATOMS: atom_id res chain seq x y z
N MET A 1 -8.39 1.91 9.22
CA MET A 1 -9.15 1.28 8.12
C MET A 1 -10.61 1.67 8.24
N LYS A 2 -11.21 2.16 7.17
CA LYS A 2 -12.63 2.59 7.13
C LYS A 2 -13.38 1.71 6.13
N SER A 3 -14.50 1.11 6.54
CA SER A 3 -15.37 0.35 5.63
C SER A 3 -16.15 1.30 4.72
N LEU A 4 -16.20 0.98 3.44
CA LEU A 4 -16.98 1.68 2.41
C LEU A 4 -18.19 0.85 1.95
N GLY A 5 -18.43 -0.33 2.54
CA GLY A 5 -19.48 -1.28 2.14
C GLY A 5 -19.01 -2.27 1.05
N GLU A 6 -19.77 -3.34 0.84
CA GLU A 6 -19.54 -4.34 -0.23
C GLU A 6 -18.10 -4.89 -0.31
N ASN A 7 -17.51 -5.21 0.85
CA ASN A 7 -16.11 -5.68 0.95
C ASN A 7 -15.06 -4.66 0.49
N LYS A 8 -15.45 -3.40 0.38
CA LYS A 8 -14.56 -2.30 0.04
C LYS A 8 -14.13 -1.55 1.29
N TYR A 9 -12.84 -1.26 1.38
CA TYR A 9 -12.22 -0.60 2.53
C TYR A 9 -11.27 0.50 2.07
N GLN A 10 -11.22 1.58 2.83
CA GLN A 10 -10.23 2.63 2.66
C GLN A 10 -9.12 2.45 3.69
N LEU A 11 -7.90 2.40 3.20
CA LEU A 11 -6.68 2.32 3.98
C LEU A 11 -5.93 3.64 3.92
N GLU A 12 -5.61 4.20 5.07
CA GLU A 12 -4.66 5.30 5.16
C GLU A 12 -3.26 4.71 5.25
N LEU A 13 -2.41 5.13 4.35
CA LEU A 13 -1.00 4.78 4.39
C LEU A 13 -0.23 5.80 5.23
N MET A 14 1.00 5.42 5.57
CA MET A 14 1.89 6.33 6.26
C MET A 14 2.24 7.54 5.38
N THR A 15 2.61 8.64 6.02
CA THR A 15 3.16 9.79 5.32
C THR A 15 4.50 9.42 4.67
N LEU A 16 4.60 9.65 3.38
CA LEU A 16 5.78 9.41 2.56
C LEU A 16 6.40 10.72 2.11
N ARG A 17 7.71 10.75 2.03
CA ARG A 17 8.44 11.88 1.43
C ARG A 17 9.20 11.40 0.20
N PHE A 18 8.94 12.06 -0.91
CA PHE A 18 9.66 11.84 -2.16
C PHE A 18 10.25 13.16 -2.63
N LEU A 19 11.58 13.26 -2.58
CA LEU A 19 12.31 14.51 -2.85
C LEU A 19 11.76 15.65 -1.96
N THR A 20 11.10 16.64 -2.56
CA THR A 20 10.51 17.80 -1.88
C THR A 20 9.01 17.65 -1.62
N ILE A 21 8.42 16.52 -2.01
CA ILE A 21 6.98 16.26 -1.92
C ILE A 21 6.68 15.36 -0.73
N GLN A 22 5.65 15.71 0.00
CA GLN A 22 5.07 14.90 1.05
C GLN A 22 3.73 14.33 0.57
N LEU A 23 3.54 13.03 0.76
CA LEU A 23 2.35 12.29 0.40
C LEU A 23 1.74 11.68 1.67
N ALA A 24 0.43 11.78 1.81
CA ALA A 24 -0.33 11.06 2.83
C ALA A 24 -1.43 10.24 2.15
N PRO A 25 -1.06 9.20 1.39
CA PRO A 25 -1.98 8.53 0.48
C PRO A 25 -3.03 7.71 1.19
N THR A 26 -4.21 7.66 0.58
CA THR A 26 -5.25 6.69 0.91
C THR A 26 -5.47 5.76 -0.28
N ILE A 27 -5.74 4.49 0.01
CA ILE A 27 -6.02 3.46 -0.98
C ILE A 27 -7.37 2.82 -0.66
N ASP A 28 -8.24 2.77 -1.64
CA ASP A 28 -9.44 1.95 -1.57
C ASP A 28 -9.11 0.55 -2.06
N VAL A 29 -9.39 -0.45 -1.26
CA VAL A 29 -9.14 -1.85 -1.57
C VAL A 29 -10.43 -2.65 -1.53
N LEU A 30 -10.55 -3.59 -2.45
CA LEU A 30 -11.53 -4.66 -2.42
C LEU A 30 -10.88 -5.88 -1.76
N MET A 31 -11.60 -6.52 -0.85
CA MET A 31 -11.13 -7.71 -0.12
C MET A 31 -12.15 -8.83 -0.28
N TRP A 32 -11.69 -10.04 -0.60
CA TRP A 32 -12.56 -11.21 -0.73
C TRP A 32 -11.84 -12.50 -0.39
N THR A 33 -12.63 -13.54 -0.16
CA THR A 33 -12.11 -14.89 0.02
C THR A 33 -12.38 -15.70 -1.26
N ASP A 34 -11.39 -16.46 -1.67
CA ASP A 34 -11.43 -17.35 -2.82
C ASP A 34 -11.00 -18.76 -2.37
N ILE A 35 -11.09 -19.74 -3.24
CA ILE A 35 -10.65 -21.11 -3.00
C ILE A 35 -9.56 -21.44 -4.03
N ASP A 36 -8.40 -21.89 -3.58
CA ASP A 36 -7.32 -22.29 -4.46
C ASP A 36 -7.63 -23.62 -5.19
N SER A 37 -6.75 -24.01 -6.11
CA SER A 37 -6.88 -25.25 -6.88
C SER A 37 -6.86 -26.52 -6.02
N ASN A 38 -6.42 -26.44 -4.77
CA ASN A 38 -6.36 -27.55 -3.81
C ASN A 38 -7.56 -27.55 -2.83
N GLY A 39 -8.50 -26.60 -3.00
CA GLY A 39 -9.67 -26.47 -2.14
C GLY A 39 -9.43 -25.70 -0.83
N ASN A 40 -8.31 -25.03 -0.68
CA ASN A 40 -8.00 -24.26 0.51
C ASN A 40 -8.51 -22.81 0.36
N PRO A 41 -9.02 -22.20 1.45
CA PRO A 41 -9.42 -20.81 1.42
C PRO A 41 -8.21 -19.89 1.29
N THR A 42 -8.29 -18.93 0.38
CA THR A 42 -7.34 -17.83 0.20
C THR A 42 -8.04 -16.51 0.41
N PHE A 43 -7.39 -15.58 1.06
CA PHE A 43 -7.86 -14.21 1.19
C PHE A 43 -7.09 -13.33 0.20
N LYS A 44 -7.82 -12.52 -0.55
CA LYS A 44 -7.25 -11.66 -1.59
C LYS A 44 -7.64 -10.21 -1.36
N LEU A 45 -6.78 -9.32 -1.76
CA LEU A 45 -7.05 -7.88 -1.80
C LEU A 45 -6.48 -7.27 -3.09
N GLU A 46 -7.18 -6.25 -3.58
CA GLU A 46 -6.78 -5.49 -4.76
C GLU A 46 -7.18 -4.03 -4.59
N SER A 47 -6.32 -3.12 -5.00
CA SER A 47 -6.64 -1.70 -5.01
C SER A 47 -7.63 -1.37 -6.12
N VAL A 48 -8.66 -0.61 -5.77
CA VAL A 48 -9.72 -0.16 -6.70
C VAL A 48 -9.84 1.36 -6.75
N GLY A 49 -9.08 2.06 -5.92
CA GLY A 49 -9.02 3.52 -5.91
C GLY A 49 -7.79 4.01 -5.15
N TYR A 50 -7.33 5.19 -5.50
CA TYR A 50 -6.14 5.79 -4.92
C TYR A 50 -6.27 7.32 -4.87
N ASP A 51 -5.97 7.89 -3.72
CA ASP A 51 -5.80 9.33 -3.54
C ASP A 51 -4.40 9.58 -2.97
N PRO A 52 -3.52 10.26 -3.72
CA PRO A 52 -2.16 10.55 -3.25
C PRO A 52 -2.13 11.55 -2.09
N ASN A 53 -3.19 12.33 -1.90
CA ASN A 53 -3.24 13.40 -0.91
C ASN A 53 -1.90 14.14 -0.81
N VAL A 54 -1.48 14.73 -1.93
CA VAL A 54 -0.18 15.40 -2.05
C VAL A 54 -0.17 16.65 -1.21
N GLN A 55 0.70 16.67 -0.21
CA GLN A 55 1.01 17.84 0.59
C GLN A 55 2.27 18.46 0.02
N VAL A 56 2.12 19.57 -0.68
CA VAL A 56 3.27 20.32 -1.23
C VAL A 56 3.88 21.16 -0.12
N LEU A 57 5.21 21.11 0.01
CA LEU A 57 5.91 22.01 0.91
C LEU A 57 5.66 23.48 0.47
N PRO A 58 5.49 24.42 1.43
CA PRO A 58 5.22 25.82 1.12
C PRO A 58 6.23 26.40 0.10
N GLY A 59 5.73 27.01 -0.96
CA GLY A 59 6.54 27.64 -2.02
C GLY A 59 6.67 26.83 -3.32
N MET A 60 6.16 25.62 -3.40
CA MET A 60 6.16 24.81 -4.62
C MET A 60 4.71 24.65 -5.12
N GLY A 61 4.22 25.55 -5.92
CA GLY A 61 2.87 25.56 -6.49
C GLY A 61 2.61 24.44 -7.52
N VAL A 62 2.84 23.19 -7.14
CA VAL A 62 2.62 22.03 -8.02
C VAL A 62 1.21 21.47 -7.77
N ASP A 63 0.40 21.42 -8.82
CA ASP A 63 -0.89 20.72 -8.77
C ASP A 63 -0.65 19.22 -8.59
N ALA A 64 -1.21 18.64 -7.53
CA ALA A 64 -1.12 17.23 -7.21
C ALA A 64 -1.56 16.34 -8.38
N LYS A 65 -2.59 16.75 -9.13
CA LYS A 65 -3.09 16.04 -10.30
C LYS A 65 -2.08 15.98 -11.44
N ALA A 66 -1.23 17.00 -11.56
CA ALA A 66 -0.21 17.06 -12.61
C ALA A 66 0.91 16.03 -12.41
N LEU A 67 1.16 15.57 -11.18
CA LEU A 67 2.12 14.52 -10.88
C LEU A 67 1.69 13.15 -11.40
N GLY A 68 0.39 12.94 -11.62
CA GLY A 68 -0.14 11.68 -12.11
C GLY A 68 0.33 10.47 -11.28
N ILE A 69 0.48 10.66 -9.96
CA ILE A 69 0.92 9.60 -9.06
C ILE A 69 -0.18 8.55 -8.97
N HIS A 70 0.19 7.30 -9.16
CA HIS A 70 -0.68 6.15 -9.09
C HIS A 70 -0.01 5.03 -8.33
N ILE A 71 -0.76 4.32 -7.50
CA ILE A 71 -0.28 3.15 -6.77
C ILE A 71 -1.30 2.03 -6.94
N ASP A 72 -0.84 0.90 -7.45
CA ASP A 72 -1.59 -0.35 -7.49
C ASP A 72 -1.08 -1.27 -6.39
N VAL A 73 -1.99 -1.87 -5.65
CA VAL A 73 -1.69 -2.83 -4.59
C VAL A 73 -2.46 -4.11 -4.82
N VAL A 74 -1.77 -5.23 -4.73
CA VAL A 74 -2.35 -6.57 -4.74
C VAL A 74 -1.83 -7.35 -3.56
N GLY A 75 -2.68 -8.16 -2.94
CA GLY A 75 -2.29 -8.99 -1.80
C GLY A 75 -3.02 -10.31 -1.78
N GLU A 76 -2.33 -11.31 -1.28
CA GLU A 76 -2.83 -12.66 -1.11
C GLU A 76 -2.37 -13.22 0.24
N LEU A 77 -3.25 -13.92 0.92
CA LEU A 77 -3.00 -14.58 2.19
C LEU A 77 -3.58 -15.99 2.13
N GLU A 78 -2.76 -16.95 2.45
CA GLU A 78 -3.10 -18.37 2.45
C GLU A 78 -2.64 -19.07 3.73
N MET A 79 -3.12 -20.27 3.97
CA MET A 79 -2.61 -21.10 5.04
C MET A 79 -1.18 -21.55 4.70
N ALA A 80 -0.26 -21.42 5.65
CA ALA A 80 1.10 -21.88 5.45
C ALA A 80 1.14 -23.38 5.13
N SER A 81 2.06 -23.78 4.25
CA SER A 81 2.18 -25.17 3.75
C SER A 81 2.37 -26.22 4.85
N ASN A 82 2.89 -25.83 6.01
CA ASN A 82 3.02 -26.71 7.19
C ASN A 82 1.74 -26.79 8.05
N GLY A 83 0.65 -26.16 7.64
CA GLY A 83 -0.62 -26.07 8.38
C GLY A 83 -0.56 -25.28 9.69
N ARG A 84 0.56 -24.60 9.96
CA ARG A 84 0.78 -23.83 11.19
C ARG A 84 1.05 -22.36 10.86
N GLY A 85 -0.02 -21.58 10.83
CA GLY A 85 0.05 -20.14 10.57
C GLY A 85 -0.41 -19.75 9.17
N LEU A 86 -0.14 -18.50 8.83
CA LEU A 86 -0.54 -17.88 7.58
C LEU A 86 0.72 -17.45 6.83
N SER A 87 0.66 -17.56 5.50
CA SER A 87 1.64 -17.04 4.57
C SER A 87 0.96 -15.99 3.70
N GLY A 88 1.61 -14.86 3.50
CA GLY A 88 1.03 -13.80 2.69
C GLY A 88 2.05 -13.13 1.81
N ARG A 89 1.55 -12.58 0.72
CA ARG A 89 2.30 -11.72 -0.20
C ARG A 89 1.53 -10.44 -0.44
N ILE A 90 2.25 -9.35 -0.48
CA ILE A 90 1.72 -8.07 -0.92
C ILE A 90 2.67 -7.48 -1.95
N GLY A 91 2.11 -7.05 -3.06
CA GLY A 91 2.83 -6.36 -4.11
C GLY A 91 2.25 -4.97 -4.32
N PHE A 92 3.09 -4.02 -4.64
CA PHE A 92 2.63 -2.70 -5.06
C PHE A 92 3.50 -2.15 -6.18
N VAL A 93 2.87 -1.39 -7.07
CA VAL A 93 3.52 -0.65 -8.14
C VAL A 93 3.14 0.81 -7.99
N SER A 94 4.13 1.68 -7.93
CA SER A 94 3.90 3.12 -7.93
C SER A 94 4.48 3.73 -9.20
N SER A 95 3.75 4.67 -9.77
CA SER A 95 4.16 5.43 -10.95
C SER A 95 3.82 6.90 -10.79
N GLY A 96 4.49 7.76 -11.55
CA GLY A 96 4.24 9.18 -11.53
C GLY A 96 5.07 9.90 -12.60
N LYS A 97 4.77 11.18 -12.80
CA LYS A 97 5.50 12.05 -13.73
C LYS A 97 6.43 12.96 -12.96
N LEU A 98 7.66 13.09 -13.45
CA LEU A 98 8.57 14.11 -12.97
C LEU A 98 8.20 15.44 -13.60
N LEU A 99 7.91 16.44 -12.78
CA LEU A 99 7.63 17.80 -13.23
C LEU A 99 8.86 18.71 -13.01
N PRO A 100 9.02 19.78 -13.78
CA PRO A 100 9.99 20.80 -13.46
C PRO A 100 9.69 21.39 -12.04
N PRO A 101 10.70 21.58 -11.16
CA PRO A 101 12.13 21.37 -11.37
C PRO A 101 12.65 19.94 -11.14
N MET A 102 11.80 18.97 -10.87
CA MET A 102 12.20 17.58 -10.55
C MET A 102 12.94 16.87 -11.71
N ILE A 103 12.68 17.29 -12.95
CA ILE A 103 13.37 16.77 -14.15
C ILE A 103 14.88 17.02 -14.08
N LEU A 104 15.32 18.06 -13.36
CA LEU A 104 16.72 18.39 -13.20
C LEU A 104 17.43 17.53 -12.14
N VAL A 105 16.68 16.73 -11.39
CA VAL A 105 17.26 15.84 -10.38
C VAL A 105 17.99 14.67 -11.07
N PRO A 106 19.23 14.37 -10.69
CA PRO A 106 19.96 13.25 -11.27
C PRO A 106 19.20 11.92 -11.11
N GLN A 107 19.24 11.07 -12.13
CA GLN A 107 18.55 9.78 -12.12
C GLN A 107 18.97 8.88 -10.95
N SER A 108 20.24 8.98 -10.52
CA SER A 108 20.74 8.27 -9.35
C SER A 108 20.02 8.68 -8.06
N ALA A 109 19.76 9.97 -7.88
CA ALA A 109 19.02 10.47 -6.72
C ALA A 109 17.55 10.04 -6.76
N ILE A 110 16.92 9.99 -7.93
CA ILE A 110 15.56 9.48 -8.12
C ILE A 110 15.48 8.00 -7.76
N LYS A 111 16.44 7.19 -8.20
CA LYS A 111 16.53 5.76 -7.86
C LYS A 111 16.66 5.54 -6.36
N VAL A 112 17.49 6.30 -5.68
CA VAL A 112 17.66 6.23 -4.23
C VAL A 112 16.33 6.59 -3.52
N ALA A 113 15.70 7.69 -3.91
CA ALA A 113 14.43 8.12 -3.33
C ALA A 113 13.32 7.07 -3.53
N THR A 114 13.21 6.50 -4.72
CA THR A 114 12.27 5.42 -5.03
C THR A 114 12.55 4.16 -4.20
N GLY A 115 13.81 3.78 -4.06
CA GLY A 115 14.22 2.63 -3.24
C GLY A 115 13.86 2.80 -1.76
N ILE A 116 14.02 3.99 -1.21
CA ILE A 116 13.62 4.33 0.16
C ILE A 116 12.10 4.18 0.33
N ILE A 117 11.31 4.71 -0.61
CA ILE A 117 9.85 4.59 -0.58
C ILE A 117 9.43 3.12 -0.63
N ASN A 118 9.96 2.36 -1.58
CA ASN A 118 9.63 0.95 -1.74
C ASN A 118 9.92 0.16 -0.46
N LYS A 119 11.09 0.36 0.12
CA LYS A 119 11.45 -0.28 1.40
C LYS A 119 10.52 0.15 2.52
N THR A 120 10.25 1.42 2.66
CA THR A 120 9.41 1.97 3.73
C THR A 120 7.99 1.44 3.65
N VAL A 121 7.41 1.40 2.44
CA VAL A 121 6.05 0.87 2.23
C VAL A 121 6.01 -0.64 2.49
N SER A 122 7.00 -1.40 2.03
CA SER A 122 7.09 -2.83 2.29
C SER A 122 7.20 -3.15 3.78
N ASP A 123 8.10 -2.48 4.49
CA ASP A 123 8.29 -2.66 5.93
C ASP A 123 7.01 -2.30 6.72
N PHE A 124 6.33 -1.23 6.31
CA PHE A 124 5.07 -0.83 6.92
C PHE A 124 3.97 -1.86 6.68
N ALA A 125 3.82 -2.35 5.46
CA ALA A 125 2.81 -3.34 5.11
C ALA A 125 3.00 -4.65 5.91
N VAL A 126 4.22 -5.16 5.97
CA VAL A 126 4.55 -6.39 6.72
C VAL A 126 4.24 -6.22 8.21
N ARG A 127 4.74 -5.16 8.85
CA ARG A 127 4.53 -4.92 10.28
C ARG A 127 3.07 -4.69 10.63
N SER A 128 2.36 -3.92 9.80
CA SER A 128 0.93 -3.65 10.03
C SER A 128 0.10 -4.90 9.90
N PHE A 129 0.43 -5.75 8.92
CA PHE A 129 -0.23 -7.03 8.74
C PHE A 129 0.04 -7.99 9.92
N GLU A 130 1.31 -8.19 10.30
CA GLU A 130 1.69 -9.07 11.40
C GLU A 130 0.98 -8.69 12.71
N LYS A 131 1.00 -7.38 13.02
CA LYS A 131 0.32 -6.87 14.21
C LYS A 131 -1.19 -7.06 14.14
N GLY A 132 -1.82 -6.64 13.05
CA GLY A 132 -3.27 -6.71 12.88
C GLY A 132 -3.77 -8.16 12.88
N ALA A 133 -3.10 -9.07 12.18
CA ALA A 133 -3.45 -10.48 12.15
C ALA A 133 -3.35 -11.14 13.53
N GLN A 134 -2.32 -10.81 14.31
CA GLN A 134 -2.19 -11.34 15.68
C GLN A 134 -3.27 -10.81 16.63
N GLU A 135 -3.61 -9.53 16.54
CA GLU A 135 -4.63 -8.90 17.38
C GLU A 135 -6.02 -9.49 17.07
N GLU A 136 -6.40 -9.60 15.81
CA GLU A 136 -7.68 -10.15 15.39
C GLU A 136 -7.79 -11.64 15.70
N PHE A 137 -6.73 -12.41 15.52
CA PHE A 137 -6.72 -13.82 15.86
C PHE A 137 -6.90 -14.06 17.38
N ARG A 138 -6.21 -13.27 18.22
CA ARG A 138 -6.39 -13.33 19.67
C ARG A 138 -7.82 -12.97 20.08
N ALA A 139 -8.39 -11.92 19.48
CA ALA A 139 -9.77 -11.54 19.72
C ALA A 139 -10.76 -12.61 19.31
N PHE A 140 -10.50 -13.33 18.21
CA PHE A 140 -11.33 -14.43 17.73
C PHE A 140 -11.31 -15.64 18.67
N ILE A 141 -10.12 -16.07 19.13
CA ILE A 141 -10.01 -17.25 20.02
C ILE A 141 -10.43 -16.97 21.47
N SER A 142 -10.56 -15.68 21.87
CA SER A 142 -11.02 -15.29 23.21
C SER A 142 -12.55 -15.12 23.31
N LYS A 143 -13.26 -15.27 22.23
CA LYS A 143 -14.73 -15.30 22.20
C LYS A 143 -15.25 -16.71 22.49
#